data_39c894c171e683349814370cf0bfe6e0
#
_entry.id   39c894c171e683349814370cf0bfe6e0
#
_cell.length_a   1.000
_cell.length_b   1.000
_cell.length_c   1.000
_cell.angle_alpha   90.00
_cell.angle_beta   90.00
_cell.angle_gamma   90.00
#
_symmetry.space_group_name_H-M   'P 1'
#
loop_
_entity.id
_entity.type
_entity.pdbx_description
1 polymer ?
#
loop_
_entity_poly.entity_id
_entity_poly.type
_entity_poly.pdbx_seq_one_letter_code
_entity_poly.pdbx_strand_id
1 'polypeptide(L)'
;MAVFRTDEVQDADLEAVSLEQITPASSGLLAFFTATVAVFAVSYIISHFGTVSWLDTVIRYIAMISLPVMLVLAAVLKPVRSTILRFWRRKPLAAIGMIVIVLAVATDVYADYVAPHDPEGVGVAKCESGDSTTRKFCGPGTEGAPLGTDNIGRDVLSRLIHGARISMYVGLMTVLIGITIGTVIGIGSAYSGGVFDIIVQRLVDALMGFPPIILALGLMAALGASINNVVIALVVILVPGATRVIRSEALRIKELDYILASRSIGANPVRIMIQHILPNVIATYIVLMTITLGFAIVVEASLSFLGVGVPEGVPTWGSMLEIGRAHIDEQGWLVVFPGIAIAAVVFAVNFLGDGLRDVLDPRLRGR
;
A
#
# COMPACT_ATOMS: atom_id res chain seq x y z
N MET A 1 28.99 58.33 15.72
CA MET A 1 28.82 58.39 14.28
C MET A 1 29.44 57.13 13.69
N ALA A 2 28.65 56.08 13.61
CA ALA A 2 29.08 54.80 13.05
C ALA A 2 27.92 54.32 12.17
N VAL A 3 28.27 54.07 10.94
CA VAL A 3 27.42 53.82 9.79
C VAL A 3 26.78 52.45 9.91
N PHE A 4 25.45 52.41 9.91
CA PHE A 4 24.67 51.20 9.62
C PHE A 4 24.87 50.86 8.14
N ARG A 5 25.49 49.74 7.88
CA ARG A 5 25.52 49.08 6.57
C ARG A 5 24.50 47.99 6.60
N THR A 6 23.37 48.26 6.03
CA THR A 6 22.27 47.33 5.84
C THR A 6 22.71 46.21 4.89
N ASP A 7 22.64 44.99 5.35
CA ASP A 7 22.81 43.78 4.55
C ASP A 7 21.56 43.57 3.65
N GLU A 8 21.49 44.35 2.57
CA GLU A 8 20.46 44.22 1.51
C GLU A 8 20.74 43.10 0.49
N VAL A 9 21.62 42.16 0.80
CA VAL A 9 22.02 41.13 -0.17
C VAL A 9 21.47 39.72 0.19
N GLN A 10 20.73 39.56 1.30
CA GLN A 10 20.31 38.25 1.74
C GLN A 10 18.82 37.91 1.47
N ASP A 11 18.00 38.88 1.07
CA ASP A 11 16.57 38.67 0.79
C ASP A 11 16.26 38.35 -0.69
N ALA A 12 17.23 38.56 -1.62
CA ALA A 12 16.98 38.25 -3.03
C ALA A 12 17.15 36.79 -3.41
N ASP A 13 17.78 35.97 -2.56
CA ASP A 13 17.98 34.53 -2.83
C ASP A 13 16.88 33.61 -2.27
N LEU A 14 15.96 34.15 -1.50
CA LEU A 14 14.85 33.36 -0.92
C LEU A 14 13.57 33.32 -1.78
N GLU A 15 13.42 34.23 -2.74
CA GLU A 15 12.25 34.27 -3.64
C GLU A 15 12.38 33.43 -4.91
N ALA A 16 13.55 32.89 -5.21
CA ALA A 16 13.79 32.08 -6.42
C ALA A 16 13.74 30.57 -6.20
N VAL A 17 13.19 30.07 -5.08
CA VAL A 17 12.82 28.66 -4.97
C VAL A 17 11.47 28.45 -5.63
N SER A 18 11.44 28.74 -6.93
CA SER A 18 10.34 28.39 -7.81
C SER A 18 10.20 26.87 -7.89
N LEU A 19 8.98 26.42 -8.12
CA LEU A 19 8.56 25.03 -8.39
C LEU A 19 9.39 24.31 -9.49
N GLU A 20 10.31 24.98 -10.13
CA GLU A 20 11.24 24.50 -11.16
C GLU A 20 12.39 23.64 -10.63
N GLN A 21 12.60 23.56 -9.30
CA GLN A 21 13.63 22.71 -8.69
C GLN A 21 13.11 21.40 -8.06
N ILE A 22 11.95 20.92 -8.47
CA ILE A 22 11.70 19.47 -8.43
C ILE A 22 12.66 18.89 -9.47
N THR A 23 13.88 18.55 -9.03
CA THR A 23 14.89 18.02 -9.94
C THR A 23 14.29 16.86 -10.73
N PRO A 24 14.57 16.72 -12.03
CA PRO A 24 14.03 15.64 -12.87
C PRO A 24 14.29 14.24 -12.30
N ALA A 25 15.11 14.14 -11.27
CA ALA A 25 15.44 12.93 -10.53
C ALA A 25 14.37 12.50 -9.53
N SER A 26 13.69 13.43 -8.83
CA SER A 26 12.60 13.10 -7.88
C SER A 26 11.29 12.83 -8.63
N SER A 27 11.06 13.54 -9.73
CA SER A 27 9.90 13.29 -10.59
C SER A 27 9.97 11.92 -11.27
N GLY A 28 11.16 11.45 -11.67
CA GLY A 28 11.34 10.12 -12.27
C GLY A 28 11.06 8.96 -11.30
N LEU A 29 11.50 9.08 -10.03
CA LEU A 29 11.24 8.06 -9.01
C LEU A 29 9.76 8.04 -8.61
N LEU A 30 9.14 9.21 -8.46
CA LEU A 30 7.73 9.35 -8.16
C LEU A 30 6.88 8.80 -9.31
N ALA A 31 7.22 9.12 -10.56
CA ALA A 31 6.55 8.61 -11.75
C ALA A 31 6.70 7.08 -11.87
N PHE A 32 7.86 6.53 -11.56
CA PHE A 32 8.08 5.08 -11.55
C PHE A 32 7.22 4.39 -10.48
N PHE A 33 7.19 4.94 -9.27
CA PHE A 33 6.41 4.37 -8.17
C PHE A 33 4.90 4.51 -8.42
N THR A 34 4.43 5.67 -8.86
CA THR A 34 3.02 5.88 -9.20
C THR A 34 2.59 5.04 -10.39
N ALA A 35 3.45 4.85 -11.41
CA ALA A 35 3.18 3.96 -12.53
C ALA A 35 3.08 2.49 -12.08
N THR A 36 3.97 2.03 -11.20
CA THR A 36 3.93 0.67 -10.65
C THR A 36 2.64 0.43 -9.86
N VAL A 37 2.30 1.35 -8.96
CA VAL A 37 1.06 1.28 -8.17
C VAL A 37 -0.17 1.39 -9.07
N ALA A 38 -0.16 2.26 -10.08
CA ALA A 38 -1.27 2.42 -11.02
C ALA A 38 -1.47 1.18 -11.89
N VAL A 39 -0.40 0.59 -12.43
CA VAL A 39 -0.47 -0.66 -13.22
C VAL A 39 -1.04 -1.79 -12.37
N PHE A 40 -0.59 -1.91 -11.12
CA PHE A 40 -1.09 -2.90 -10.19
C PHE A 40 -2.58 -2.68 -9.87
N ALA A 41 -2.96 -1.46 -9.48
CA ALA A 41 -4.35 -1.11 -9.16
C ALA A 41 -5.29 -1.30 -10.36
N VAL A 42 -4.86 -0.87 -11.55
CA VAL A 42 -5.65 -1.01 -12.79
C VAL A 42 -5.76 -2.47 -13.20
N SER A 43 -4.68 -3.24 -13.18
CA SER A 43 -4.70 -4.68 -13.51
C SER A 43 -5.68 -5.43 -12.63
N TYR A 44 -5.72 -5.11 -11.35
CA TYR A 44 -6.57 -5.80 -10.40
C TYR A 44 -8.03 -5.31 -10.39
N ILE A 45 -8.26 -4.00 -10.46
CA ILE A 45 -9.63 -3.46 -10.53
C ILE A 45 -10.38 -4.10 -11.69
N ILE A 46 -9.72 -4.30 -12.81
CA ILE A 46 -10.37 -4.84 -14.00
C ILE A 46 -10.51 -6.36 -13.93
N SER A 47 -9.57 -7.08 -13.31
CA SER A 47 -9.70 -8.52 -13.08
C SER A 47 -10.87 -8.88 -12.14
N HIS A 48 -11.30 -7.93 -11.29
CA HIS A 48 -12.40 -8.17 -10.33
C HIS A 48 -13.74 -7.57 -10.76
N PHE A 49 -13.74 -6.49 -11.55
CA PHE A 49 -14.95 -5.84 -12.05
C PHE A 49 -15.29 -6.22 -13.50
N GLY A 50 -14.41 -6.96 -14.17
CA GLY A 50 -14.59 -7.39 -15.54
C GLY A 50 -15.68 -8.44 -15.69
N THR A 51 -16.90 -8.01 -15.97
CA THR A 51 -17.99 -8.89 -16.44
C THR A 51 -17.75 -9.42 -17.86
N VAL A 52 -16.63 -9.03 -18.48
CA VAL A 52 -16.31 -9.35 -19.88
C VAL A 52 -14.96 -10.07 -19.91
N SER A 53 -14.99 -11.39 -20.05
CA SER A 53 -13.83 -12.29 -19.98
C SER A 53 -12.65 -11.93 -20.90
N TRP A 54 -12.91 -11.33 -22.08
CA TRP A 54 -11.84 -10.91 -22.99
C TRP A 54 -11.09 -9.67 -22.51
N LEU A 55 -11.77 -8.75 -21.81
CA LEU A 55 -11.17 -7.52 -21.28
C LEU A 55 -10.19 -7.84 -20.15
N ASP A 56 -10.55 -8.76 -19.25
CA ASP A 56 -9.69 -9.27 -18.20
C ASP A 56 -8.41 -9.88 -18.78
N THR A 57 -8.55 -10.71 -19.81
CA THR A 57 -7.40 -11.32 -20.50
C THR A 57 -6.48 -10.26 -21.10
N VAL A 58 -7.01 -9.27 -21.81
CA VAL A 58 -6.22 -8.19 -22.43
C VAL A 58 -5.46 -7.40 -21.39
N ILE A 59 -6.07 -7.11 -20.25
CA ILE A 59 -5.44 -6.31 -19.21
C ILE A 59 -4.37 -7.07 -18.44
N ARG A 60 -4.58 -8.36 -18.18
CA ARG A 60 -3.52 -9.23 -17.67
C ARG A 60 -2.30 -9.23 -18.59
N TYR A 61 -2.49 -9.34 -19.91
CA TYR A 61 -1.38 -9.23 -20.87
C TYR A 61 -0.72 -7.85 -20.85
N ILE A 62 -1.49 -6.77 -20.74
CA ILE A 62 -0.92 -5.41 -20.60
C ILE A 62 -0.09 -5.30 -19.31
N ALA A 63 -0.59 -5.80 -18.19
CA ALA A 63 0.15 -5.81 -16.92
C ALA A 63 1.43 -6.66 -17.02
N MET A 64 1.34 -7.84 -17.62
CA MET A 64 2.50 -8.72 -17.84
C MET A 64 3.57 -8.09 -18.71
N ILE A 65 3.20 -7.35 -19.75
CA ILE A 65 4.15 -6.69 -20.65
C ILE A 65 4.68 -5.39 -20.01
N SER A 66 3.84 -4.66 -19.28
CA SER A 66 4.21 -3.37 -18.69
C SER A 66 5.31 -3.48 -17.63
N LEU A 67 5.28 -4.51 -16.79
CA LEU A 67 6.27 -4.69 -15.73
C LEU A 67 7.70 -4.88 -16.28
N PRO A 68 7.99 -5.84 -17.20
CA PRO A 68 9.32 -5.97 -17.78
C PRO A 68 9.72 -4.75 -18.62
N VAL A 69 8.79 -4.16 -19.39
CA VAL A 69 9.06 -2.93 -20.15
C VAL A 69 9.48 -1.81 -19.22
N MET A 70 8.81 -1.64 -18.09
CA MET A 70 9.13 -0.62 -17.10
C MET A 70 10.50 -0.86 -16.45
N LEU A 71 10.83 -2.12 -16.13
CA LEU A 71 12.16 -2.49 -15.60
C LEU A 71 13.27 -2.24 -16.63
N VAL A 72 13.03 -2.57 -17.90
CA VAL A 72 13.97 -2.26 -19.00
C VAL A 72 14.13 -0.75 -19.19
N LEU A 73 13.05 0.02 -19.20
CA LEU A 73 13.11 1.48 -19.29
C LEU A 73 13.86 2.08 -18.10
N ALA A 74 13.64 1.56 -16.89
CA ALA A 74 14.37 1.99 -15.70
C ALA A 74 15.88 1.70 -15.79
N ALA A 75 16.27 0.60 -16.43
CA ALA A 75 17.66 0.24 -16.65
C ALA A 75 18.33 1.05 -17.79
N VAL A 76 17.58 1.35 -18.87
CA VAL A 76 18.09 1.99 -20.09
C VAL A 76 18.09 3.52 -19.98
N LEU A 77 17.05 4.11 -19.41
CA LEU A 77 16.96 5.57 -19.28
C LEU A 77 17.97 6.10 -18.26
N LYS A 78 19.03 6.76 -18.74
CA LYS A 78 20.10 7.35 -17.92
C LYS A 78 19.59 8.13 -16.70
N PRO A 79 18.58 9.04 -16.80
CA PRO A 79 18.09 9.81 -15.66
C PRO A 79 17.44 8.91 -14.60
N VAL A 80 16.68 7.90 -14.99
CA VAL A 80 16.02 6.95 -14.06
C VAL A 80 17.05 6.07 -13.38
N ARG A 81 17.95 5.47 -14.15
CA ARG A 81 19.05 4.64 -13.62
C ARG A 81 19.94 5.41 -12.64
N SER A 82 20.32 6.65 -12.96
CA SER A 82 21.16 7.46 -12.06
C SER A 82 20.44 7.81 -10.76
N THR A 83 19.12 7.96 -10.80
CA THR A 83 18.28 8.20 -9.62
C THR A 83 18.16 6.96 -8.75
N ILE A 84 17.90 5.80 -9.35
CA ILE A 84 17.85 4.51 -8.65
C ILE A 84 19.19 4.21 -7.98
N LEU A 85 20.30 4.39 -8.69
CA LEU A 85 21.64 4.17 -8.14
C LEU A 85 21.99 5.15 -7.00
N ARG A 86 21.57 6.42 -7.09
CA ARG A 86 21.72 7.39 -5.99
C ARG A 86 20.86 7.00 -4.78
N PHE A 87 19.61 6.59 -5.02
CA PHE A 87 18.71 6.11 -3.98
C PHE A 87 19.27 4.87 -3.28
N TRP A 88 19.78 3.89 -4.04
CA TRP A 88 20.45 2.70 -3.52
C TRP A 88 21.63 3.05 -2.59
N ARG A 89 22.51 3.96 -3.04
CA ARG A 89 23.69 4.36 -2.26
C ARG A 89 23.34 5.14 -0.99
N ARG A 90 22.29 5.97 -1.05
CA ARG A 90 21.88 6.81 0.08
C ARG A 90 20.97 6.11 1.08
N LYS A 91 20.11 5.21 0.62
CA LYS A 91 19.06 4.54 1.40
C LYS A 91 18.97 3.05 1.04
N PRO A 92 19.97 2.23 1.44
CA PRO A 92 20.03 0.83 1.04
C PRO A 92 18.84 0.01 1.52
N LEU A 93 18.32 0.25 2.74
CA LEU A 93 17.14 -0.46 3.26
C LEU A 93 15.87 -0.16 2.46
N ALA A 94 15.66 1.11 2.08
CA ALA A 94 14.52 1.48 1.25
C ALA A 94 14.63 0.89 -0.17
N ALA A 95 15.84 0.76 -0.70
CA ALA A 95 16.08 0.11 -1.99
C ALA A 95 15.81 -1.41 -1.92
N ILE A 96 16.18 -2.09 -0.83
CA ILE A 96 15.81 -3.49 -0.58
C ILE A 96 14.29 -3.61 -0.48
N GLY A 97 13.62 -2.72 0.27
CA GLY A 97 12.17 -2.67 0.35
C GLY A 97 11.51 -2.54 -1.03
N MET A 98 12.03 -1.66 -1.88
CA MET A 98 11.53 -1.51 -3.25
C MET A 98 11.66 -2.79 -4.07
N ILE A 99 12.77 -3.52 -3.95
CA ILE A 99 12.96 -4.81 -4.65
C ILE A 99 11.93 -5.83 -4.16
N VAL A 100 11.74 -5.96 -2.85
CA VAL A 100 10.76 -6.92 -2.29
C VAL A 100 9.35 -6.60 -2.77
N ILE A 101 8.96 -5.31 -2.82
CA ILE A 101 7.65 -4.90 -3.34
C ILE A 101 7.53 -5.22 -4.83
N VAL A 102 8.56 -4.93 -5.63
CA VAL A 102 8.56 -5.28 -7.07
C VAL A 102 8.44 -6.79 -7.27
N LEU A 103 9.14 -7.58 -6.45
CA LEU A 103 9.01 -9.04 -6.47
C LEU A 103 7.60 -9.50 -6.05
N ALA A 104 7.01 -8.91 -5.01
CA ALA A 104 5.64 -9.23 -4.59
C ALA A 104 4.61 -8.90 -5.69
N VAL A 105 4.76 -7.74 -6.35
CA VAL A 105 3.93 -7.37 -7.52
C VAL A 105 4.16 -8.30 -8.70
N ALA A 106 5.42 -8.69 -8.97
CA ALA A 106 5.72 -9.65 -10.02
C ALA A 106 5.09 -11.02 -9.72
N THR A 107 5.17 -11.47 -8.46
CA THR A 107 4.54 -12.71 -8.01
C THR A 107 3.02 -12.68 -8.23
N ASP A 108 2.38 -11.55 -7.95
CA ASP A 108 0.95 -11.36 -8.22
C ASP A 108 0.60 -11.44 -9.72
N VAL A 109 1.30 -10.66 -10.54
CA VAL A 109 1.04 -10.58 -12.00
C VAL A 109 1.30 -11.91 -12.69
N TYR A 110 2.36 -12.62 -12.28
CA TYR A 110 2.78 -13.88 -12.89
C TYR A 110 2.35 -15.12 -12.10
N ALA A 111 1.44 -15.00 -11.12
CA ALA A 111 1.04 -16.10 -10.25
C ALA A 111 0.63 -17.35 -11.03
N ASP A 112 -0.21 -17.20 -12.05
CA ASP A 112 -0.73 -18.29 -12.87
C ASP A 112 0.36 -19.02 -13.70
N TYR A 113 1.57 -18.44 -13.85
CA TYR A 113 2.70 -19.01 -14.60
C TYR A 113 3.82 -19.51 -13.69
N VAL A 114 3.96 -18.91 -12.51
CA VAL A 114 5.04 -19.23 -11.57
C VAL A 114 4.60 -20.28 -10.56
N ALA A 115 3.30 -20.33 -10.24
CA ALA A 115 2.77 -21.34 -9.33
C ALA A 115 2.87 -22.74 -9.98
N PRO A 116 3.44 -23.72 -9.26
CA PRO A 116 3.56 -25.08 -9.79
C PRO A 116 2.21 -25.75 -10.07
N HIS A 117 1.21 -25.42 -9.26
CA HIS A 117 -0.11 -26.07 -9.30
C HIS A 117 -1.23 -25.04 -9.13
N ASP A 118 -2.46 -25.46 -9.42
CA ASP A 118 -3.66 -24.71 -9.03
C ASP A 118 -3.73 -24.59 -7.49
N PRO A 119 -3.95 -23.40 -6.93
CA PRO A 119 -4.00 -23.18 -5.47
C PRO A 119 -5.13 -23.93 -4.76
N GLU A 120 -6.15 -24.38 -5.50
CA GLU A 120 -7.24 -25.22 -5.00
C GLU A 120 -7.05 -26.71 -5.32
N GLY A 121 -6.08 -27.03 -6.15
CA GLY A 121 -5.74 -28.40 -6.56
C GLY A 121 -5.27 -29.25 -5.39
N VAL A 122 -5.86 -30.43 -5.21
CA VAL A 122 -5.53 -31.37 -4.13
C VAL A 122 -4.74 -32.58 -4.66
N GLY A 123 -3.97 -33.23 -3.77
CA GLY A 123 -3.26 -34.46 -4.10
C GLY A 123 -2.07 -34.32 -5.04
N VAL A 124 -1.50 -33.13 -5.14
CA VAL A 124 -0.39 -32.80 -6.07
C VAL A 124 0.97 -33.37 -5.65
N ALA A 125 1.18 -33.61 -4.36
CA ALA A 125 2.45 -34.11 -3.83
C ALA A 125 2.58 -35.63 -3.98
N LYS A 126 3.81 -36.12 -4.08
CA LYS A 126 4.13 -37.56 -4.04
C LYS A 126 4.81 -37.87 -2.71
N CYS A 127 3.99 -38.02 -1.64
CA CYS A 127 4.47 -38.45 -0.34
C CYS A 127 3.75 -39.71 0.14
N GLU A 128 4.44 -40.53 0.94
CA GLU A 128 3.92 -41.77 1.50
C GLU A 128 3.15 -41.57 2.81
N SER A 129 2.85 -40.34 3.22
CA SER A 129 2.22 -40.09 4.51
C SER A 129 0.72 -40.44 4.52
N GLY A 130 0.41 -41.40 5.32
CA GLY A 130 -0.85 -41.80 6.02
C GLY A 130 -2.10 -42.05 5.21
N ASP A 131 -2.50 -41.17 4.30
CA ASP A 131 -3.68 -41.34 3.44
C ASP A 131 -3.24 -41.18 1.97
N SER A 132 -3.15 -42.30 1.29
CA SER A 132 -2.68 -42.41 -0.09
C SER A 132 -3.57 -41.66 -1.11
N THR A 133 -4.77 -41.24 -0.71
CA THR A 133 -5.73 -40.58 -1.59
C THR A 133 -5.66 -39.07 -1.54
N THR A 134 -5.35 -38.47 -0.37
CA THR A 134 -5.43 -37.02 -0.19
C THR A 134 -4.06 -36.32 -0.03
N ARG A 135 -2.99 -37.09 0.26
CA ARG A 135 -1.60 -36.57 0.41
C ARG A 135 -1.51 -35.31 1.28
N LYS A 136 -2.19 -35.36 2.43
CA LYS A 136 -2.25 -34.27 3.40
C LYS A 136 -0.94 -34.16 4.17
N PHE A 137 -0.59 -32.93 4.54
CA PHE A 137 0.55 -32.65 5.41
C PHE A 137 1.89 -33.25 4.94
N CYS A 138 2.10 -33.34 3.63
CA CYS A 138 3.42 -33.67 3.11
C CYS A 138 4.39 -32.56 3.51
N GLY A 139 5.57 -32.94 4.04
CA GLY A 139 6.57 -31.98 4.51
C GLY A 139 7.22 -31.18 3.39
N PRO A 140 7.89 -30.05 3.72
CA PRO A 140 8.67 -29.31 2.77
C PRO A 140 9.75 -30.17 2.10
N GLY A 141 10.00 -29.96 0.79
CA GLY A 141 10.96 -30.73 -0.01
C GLY A 141 10.36 -31.98 -0.66
N THR A 142 9.04 -32.21 -0.50
CA THR A 142 8.37 -33.35 -1.15
C THR A 142 8.25 -33.13 -2.66
N GLU A 143 8.41 -34.20 -3.45
CA GLU A 143 8.25 -34.15 -4.91
C GLU A 143 6.85 -33.70 -5.29
N GLY A 144 6.76 -32.64 -6.08
CA GLY A 144 5.50 -32.00 -6.47
C GLY A 144 4.97 -30.95 -5.49
N ALA A 145 5.56 -30.77 -4.29
CA ALA A 145 5.20 -29.73 -3.35
C ALA A 145 6.43 -29.20 -2.59
N PRO A 146 7.17 -28.24 -3.14
CA PRO A 146 8.43 -27.76 -2.55
C PRO A 146 8.32 -27.24 -1.13
N LEU A 147 7.20 -26.57 -0.78
CA LEU A 147 6.90 -26.09 0.58
C LEU A 147 5.94 -27.01 1.35
N GLY A 148 5.67 -28.21 0.81
CA GLY A 148 4.75 -29.16 1.40
C GLY A 148 3.27 -28.92 1.04
N THR A 149 2.38 -29.68 1.68
CA THR A 149 0.94 -29.58 1.46
C THR A 149 0.19 -29.23 2.73
N ASP A 150 -1.01 -28.67 2.59
CA ASP A 150 -1.87 -28.29 3.69
C ASP A 150 -2.78 -29.44 4.21
N ASN A 151 -3.75 -29.11 5.06
CA ASN A 151 -4.67 -30.03 5.73
C ASN A 151 -5.59 -30.81 4.79
N ILE A 152 -5.71 -30.43 3.52
CA ILE A 152 -6.49 -31.15 2.50
C ILE A 152 -5.66 -31.58 1.29
N GLY A 153 -4.34 -31.35 1.32
CA GLY A 153 -3.40 -31.80 0.29
C GLY A 153 -3.14 -30.79 -0.83
N ARG A 154 -3.41 -29.49 -0.61
CA ARG A 154 -3.10 -28.42 -1.57
C ARG A 154 -1.64 -27.98 -1.42
N ASP A 155 -1.00 -27.56 -2.52
CA ASP A 155 0.37 -27.07 -2.53
C ASP A 155 0.52 -25.71 -1.81
N VAL A 156 1.33 -25.70 -0.74
CA VAL A 156 1.57 -24.51 0.07
C VAL A 156 2.27 -23.40 -0.75
N LEU A 157 3.20 -23.76 -1.67
CA LEU A 157 3.89 -22.77 -2.50
C LEU A 157 2.93 -22.07 -3.46
N SER A 158 2.09 -22.83 -4.16
CA SER A 158 1.08 -22.26 -5.06
C SER A 158 0.10 -21.35 -4.33
N ARG A 159 -0.34 -21.77 -3.13
CA ARG A 159 -1.20 -20.94 -2.28
C ARG A 159 -0.50 -19.68 -1.77
N LEU A 160 0.79 -19.76 -1.43
CA LEU A 160 1.58 -18.61 -0.99
C LEU A 160 1.70 -17.55 -2.10
N ILE A 161 1.94 -18.01 -3.35
CA ILE A 161 2.03 -17.16 -4.55
C ILE A 161 0.69 -16.50 -4.84
N HIS A 162 -0.41 -17.26 -4.91
CA HIS A 162 -1.74 -16.70 -5.17
C HIS A 162 -2.28 -15.89 -3.98
N GLY A 163 -1.89 -16.25 -2.76
CA GLY A 163 -2.23 -15.49 -1.56
C GLY A 163 -1.64 -14.08 -1.56
N ALA A 164 -0.46 -13.90 -2.18
CA ALA A 164 0.12 -12.57 -2.38
C ALA A 164 -0.83 -11.65 -3.14
N ARG A 165 -1.48 -12.15 -4.21
CA ARG A 165 -2.45 -11.40 -5.03
C ARG A 165 -3.56 -10.79 -4.18
N ILE A 166 -4.18 -11.57 -3.32
CA ILE A 166 -5.35 -11.13 -2.55
C ILE A 166 -4.93 -10.26 -1.38
N SER A 167 -3.91 -10.66 -0.60
CA SER A 167 -3.43 -9.87 0.53
C SER A 167 -2.88 -8.50 0.11
N MET A 168 -2.15 -8.43 -1.02
CA MET A 168 -1.67 -7.16 -1.57
C MET A 168 -2.80 -6.29 -2.11
N TYR A 169 -3.79 -6.88 -2.78
CA TYR A 169 -4.97 -6.15 -3.25
C TYR A 169 -5.73 -5.51 -2.11
N VAL A 170 -6.11 -6.30 -1.10
CA VAL A 170 -6.87 -5.79 0.04
C VAL A 170 -6.10 -4.65 0.69
N GLY A 171 -4.79 -4.84 0.93
CA GLY A 171 -3.95 -3.79 1.51
C GLY A 171 -3.94 -2.52 0.65
N LEU A 172 -3.66 -2.65 -0.65
CA LEU A 172 -3.52 -1.51 -1.55
C LEU A 172 -4.84 -0.76 -1.76
N MET A 173 -5.94 -1.49 -2.01
CA MET A 173 -7.26 -0.87 -2.22
C MET A 173 -7.76 -0.17 -0.97
N THR A 174 -7.56 -0.78 0.19
CA THR A 174 -7.91 -0.17 1.47
C THR A 174 -7.19 1.15 1.68
N VAL A 175 -5.88 1.18 1.44
CA VAL A 175 -5.07 2.38 1.64
C VAL A 175 -5.41 3.45 0.60
N LEU A 176 -5.52 3.07 -0.68
CA LEU A 176 -5.86 4.00 -1.77
C LEU A 176 -7.21 4.69 -1.50
N ILE A 177 -8.22 3.92 -1.16
CA ILE A 177 -9.56 4.46 -0.90
C ILE A 177 -9.60 5.21 0.44
N GLY A 178 -9.10 4.58 1.51
CA GLY A 178 -9.19 5.11 2.87
C GLY A 178 -8.41 6.41 3.06
N ILE A 179 -7.15 6.46 2.58
CA ILE A 179 -6.32 7.67 2.69
C ILE A 179 -6.85 8.78 1.77
N THR A 180 -7.37 8.45 0.57
CA THR A 180 -7.97 9.44 -0.33
C THR A 180 -9.23 10.06 0.29
N ILE A 181 -10.15 9.25 0.80
CA ILE A 181 -11.36 9.73 1.49
C ILE A 181 -10.96 10.58 2.71
N GLY A 182 -10.03 10.09 3.54
CA GLY A 182 -9.53 10.83 4.69
C GLY A 182 -8.87 12.16 4.30
N THR A 183 -8.18 12.21 3.16
CA THR A 183 -7.57 13.44 2.64
C THR A 183 -8.64 14.46 2.22
N VAL A 184 -9.64 14.02 1.47
CA VAL A 184 -10.74 14.91 1.04
C VAL A 184 -11.49 15.47 2.25
N ILE A 185 -11.84 14.61 3.22
CA ILE A 185 -12.52 15.02 4.46
C ILE A 185 -11.63 15.95 5.28
N GLY A 186 -10.34 15.63 5.44
CA GLY A 186 -9.38 16.40 6.22
C GLY A 186 -9.17 17.81 5.67
N ILE A 187 -8.95 17.95 4.35
CA ILE A 187 -8.82 19.25 3.70
C ILE A 187 -10.14 20.04 3.81
N GLY A 188 -11.27 19.40 3.50
CA GLY A 188 -12.59 20.03 3.56
C GLY A 188 -12.93 20.54 4.96
N SER A 189 -12.68 19.73 5.99
CA SER A 189 -12.87 20.07 7.41
C SER A 189 -11.98 21.24 7.84
N ALA A 190 -10.67 21.17 7.56
CA ALA A 190 -9.70 22.23 7.88
C ALA A 190 -10.03 23.56 7.22
N TYR A 191 -10.41 23.53 5.93
CA TYR A 191 -10.69 24.74 5.18
C TYR A 191 -11.99 25.41 5.60
N SER A 192 -13.08 24.65 5.73
CA SER A 192 -14.41 25.15 6.11
C SER A 192 -14.44 25.66 7.55
N GLY A 193 -13.82 24.94 8.48
CA GLY A 193 -13.81 25.31 9.90
C GLY A 193 -15.19 25.29 10.55
N GLY A 194 -15.33 26.00 11.69
CA GLY A 194 -16.60 26.22 12.37
C GLY A 194 -17.34 24.94 12.77
N VAL A 195 -18.66 24.94 12.64
CA VAL A 195 -19.53 23.82 13.05
C VAL A 195 -19.28 22.55 12.21
N PHE A 196 -19.00 22.70 10.91
CA PHE A 196 -18.73 21.57 10.04
C PHE A 196 -17.47 20.80 10.51
N ASP A 197 -16.41 21.51 10.81
CA ASP A 197 -15.16 20.90 11.32
C ASP A 197 -15.43 20.19 12.65
N ILE A 198 -16.20 20.82 13.57
CA ILE A 198 -16.53 20.20 14.87
C ILE A 198 -17.29 18.89 14.66
N ILE A 199 -18.29 18.84 13.78
CA ILE A 199 -19.08 17.64 13.53
C ILE A 199 -18.19 16.53 12.95
N VAL A 200 -17.37 16.85 11.93
CA VAL A 200 -16.45 15.89 11.32
C VAL A 200 -15.49 15.32 12.36
N GLN A 201 -14.89 16.17 13.21
CA GLN A 201 -13.97 15.69 14.23
C GLN A 201 -14.68 14.84 15.31
N ARG A 202 -15.94 15.12 15.66
CA ARG A 202 -16.70 14.26 16.58
C ARG A 202 -16.96 12.87 16.01
N LEU A 203 -17.25 12.77 14.70
CA LEU A 203 -17.38 11.46 14.03
C LEU A 203 -16.05 10.72 13.99
N VAL A 204 -14.96 11.42 13.67
CA VAL A 204 -13.60 10.87 13.69
C VAL A 204 -13.25 10.37 15.10
N ASP A 205 -13.52 11.16 16.14
CA ASP A 205 -13.26 10.79 17.54
C ASP A 205 -14.06 9.55 17.96
N ALA A 206 -15.35 9.49 17.56
CA ALA A 206 -16.20 8.33 17.86
C ALA A 206 -15.67 7.05 17.23
N LEU A 207 -15.23 7.09 15.95
CA LEU A 207 -14.66 5.92 15.28
C LEU A 207 -13.31 5.51 15.89
N MET A 208 -12.46 6.48 16.25
CA MET A 208 -11.16 6.20 16.88
C MET A 208 -11.27 5.73 18.35
N GLY A 209 -12.44 5.87 18.97
CA GLY A 209 -12.73 5.33 20.29
C GLY A 209 -12.81 3.79 20.32
N PHE A 210 -13.01 3.16 19.16
CA PHE A 210 -13.03 1.70 19.06
C PHE A 210 -11.62 1.15 18.76
N PRO A 211 -11.20 0.06 19.42
CA PRO A 211 -10.02 -0.68 18.98
C PRO A 211 -10.19 -1.13 17.52
N PRO A 212 -9.20 -0.90 16.64
CA PRO A 212 -9.34 -1.13 15.18
C PRO A 212 -9.82 -2.53 14.81
N ILE A 213 -9.24 -3.57 15.44
CA ILE A 213 -9.61 -4.96 15.16
C ILE A 213 -11.05 -5.24 15.60
N ILE A 214 -11.51 -4.72 16.74
CA ILE A 214 -12.88 -4.93 17.24
C ILE A 214 -13.89 -4.26 16.29
N LEU A 215 -13.59 -3.05 15.81
CA LEU A 215 -14.42 -2.36 14.83
C LEU A 215 -14.49 -3.15 13.51
N ALA A 216 -13.34 -3.69 13.05
CA ALA A 216 -13.30 -4.52 11.85
C ALA A 216 -14.16 -5.80 12.01
N LEU A 217 -14.01 -6.50 13.12
CA LEU A 217 -14.79 -7.72 13.41
C LEU A 217 -16.31 -7.43 13.43
N GLY A 218 -16.71 -6.32 14.07
CA GLY A 218 -18.10 -5.89 14.09
C GLY A 218 -18.66 -5.59 12.70
N LEU A 219 -17.85 -4.89 11.87
CA LEU A 219 -18.24 -4.60 10.48
C LEU A 219 -18.32 -5.88 9.63
N MET A 220 -17.36 -6.78 9.75
CA MET A 220 -17.37 -8.06 9.02
C MET A 220 -18.51 -8.96 9.45
N ALA A 221 -18.88 -8.97 10.73
CA ALA A 221 -20.05 -9.72 11.21
C ALA A 221 -21.36 -9.19 10.60
N ALA A 222 -21.45 -7.89 10.32
CA ALA A 222 -22.62 -7.27 9.70
C ALA A 222 -22.64 -7.42 8.17
N LEU A 223 -21.48 -7.35 7.51
CA LEU A 223 -21.35 -7.35 6.05
C LEU A 223 -21.22 -8.76 5.45
N GLY A 224 -20.71 -9.71 6.23
CA GLY A 224 -20.41 -11.08 5.77
C GLY A 224 -19.02 -11.21 5.11
N ALA A 225 -18.56 -12.45 4.94
CA ALA A 225 -17.27 -12.80 4.39
C ALA A 225 -17.21 -12.50 2.89
N SER A 226 -16.38 -11.54 2.50
CA SER A 226 -16.10 -11.15 1.10
C SER A 226 -14.85 -10.30 1.06
N ILE A 227 -14.05 -10.43 0.01
CA ILE A 227 -12.85 -9.62 -0.20
C ILE A 227 -13.18 -8.11 -0.17
N ASN A 228 -14.27 -7.71 -0.85
CA ASN A 228 -14.70 -6.32 -0.89
C ASN A 228 -15.18 -5.80 0.47
N ASN A 229 -15.84 -6.65 1.27
CA ASN A 229 -16.29 -6.29 2.60
C ASN A 229 -15.10 -6.08 3.56
N VAL A 230 -14.04 -6.89 3.41
CA VAL A 230 -12.77 -6.67 4.14
C VAL A 230 -12.19 -5.29 3.78
N VAL A 231 -12.13 -4.94 2.49
CA VAL A 231 -11.65 -3.61 2.06
C VAL A 231 -12.51 -2.50 2.69
N ILE A 232 -13.84 -2.62 2.64
CA ILE A 232 -14.76 -1.63 3.22
C ILE A 232 -14.52 -1.49 4.73
N ALA A 233 -14.43 -2.60 5.46
CA ALA A 233 -14.19 -2.59 6.90
C ALA A 233 -12.87 -1.89 7.25
N LEU A 234 -11.81 -2.20 6.51
CA LEU A 234 -10.51 -1.59 6.71
C LEU A 234 -10.47 -0.10 6.32
N VAL A 235 -11.17 0.31 5.25
CA VAL A 235 -11.33 1.71 4.85
C VAL A 235 -11.96 2.52 5.99
N VAL A 236 -13.03 2.02 6.61
CA VAL A 236 -13.69 2.69 7.75
C VAL A 236 -12.72 2.91 8.91
N ILE A 237 -11.80 1.99 9.15
CA ILE A 237 -10.77 2.10 10.19
C ILE A 237 -9.69 3.12 9.84
N LEU A 238 -9.27 3.21 8.56
CA LEU A 238 -8.17 4.08 8.15
C LEU A 238 -8.58 5.54 7.97
N VAL A 239 -9.80 5.81 7.50
CA VAL A 239 -10.31 7.15 7.22
C VAL A 239 -10.12 8.13 8.40
N PRO A 240 -10.46 7.80 9.66
CA PRO A 240 -10.33 8.70 10.78
C PRO A 240 -8.90 9.18 11.02
N GLY A 241 -7.93 8.24 11.02
CA GLY A 241 -6.51 8.55 11.21
C GLY A 241 -5.96 9.45 10.10
N ALA A 242 -6.27 9.12 8.84
CA ALA A 242 -5.88 9.92 7.69
C ALA A 242 -6.49 11.32 7.74
N THR A 243 -7.78 11.42 8.06
CA THR A 243 -8.49 12.71 8.20
C THR A 243 -7.79 13.61 9.21
N ARG A 244 -7.41 13.07 10.38
CA ARG A 244 -6.77 13.86 11.45
C ARG A 244 -5.39 14.38 11.05
N VAL A 245 -4.56 13.55 10.43
CA VAL A 245 -3.21 13.94 10.00
C VAL A 245 -3.27 14.97 8.89
N ILE A 246 -4.06 14.73 7.86
CA ILE A 246 -4.20 15.65 6.72
C ILE A 246 -4.85 16.97 7.17
N ARG A 247 -5.84 16.92 8.06
CA ARG A 247 -6.44 18.13 8.62
C ARG A 247 -5.41 19.00 9.33
N SER A 248 -4.54 18.42 10.15
CA SER A 248 -3.52 19.19 10.86
C SER A 248 -2.57 19.90 9.90
N GLU A 249 -2.15 19.23 8.83
CA GLU A 249 -1.29 19.82 7.79
C GLU A 249 -2.02 20.88 6.96
N ALA A 250 -3.30 20.62 6.60
CA ALA A 250 -4.12 21.58 5.86
C ALA A 250 -4.39 22.86 6.67
N LEU A 251 -4.57 22.76 8.00
CA LEU A 251 -4.68 23.92 8.89
C LEU A 251 -3.40 24.75 8.87
N ARG A 252 -2.23 24.13 8.93
CA ARG A 252 -0.93 24.81 8.84
C ARG A 252 -0.76 25.56 7.51
N ILE A 253 -1.12 24.91 6.40
CA ILE A 253 -1.01 25.51 5.06
C ILE A 253 -1.99 26.67 4.90
N LYS A 254 -3.20 26.56 5.43
CA LYS A 254 -4.27 27.57 5.34
C LYS A 254 -3.85 28.95 5.87
N GLU A 255 -2.94 28.99 6.83
CA GLU A 255 -2.45 30.22 7.47
C GLU A 255 -1.24 30.86 6.75
N LEU A 256 -0.76 30.29 5.64
CA LEU A 256 0.35 30.85 4.87
C LEU A 256 -0.07 32.08 4.06
N ASP A 257 0.81 33.05 3.96
CA ASP A 257 0.54 34.39 3.36
C ASP A 257 0.00 34.32 1.93
N TYR A 258 0.51 33.39 1.10
CA TYR A 258 0.03 33.23 -0.28
C TYR A 258 -1.43 32.71 -0.35
N ILE A 259 -1.88 31.95 0.65
CA ILE A 259 -3.29 31.54 0.78
C ILE A 259 -4.15 32.74 1.17
N LEU A 260 -3.68 33.55 2.12
CA LEU A 260 -4.37 34.77 2.54
C LEU A 260 -4.47 35.76 1.37
N ALA A 261 -3.39 35.95 0.60
CA ALA A 261 -3.40 36.76 -0.61
C ALA A 261 -4.42 36.23 -1.65
N SER A 262 -4.46 34.90 -1.88
CA SER A 262 -5.43 34.29 -2.79
C SER A 262 -6.88 34.54 -2.35
N ARG A 263 -7.15 34.53 -1.04
CA ARG A 263 -8.46 34.87 -0.49
C ARG A 263 -8.80 36.34 -0.70
N SER A 264 -7.84 37.25 -0.49
CA SER A 264 -8.06 38.69 -0.61
C SER A 264 -8.43 39.10 -2.03
N ILE A 265 -7.97 38.41 -3.06
CA ILE A 265 -8.35 38.62 -4.47
C ILE A 265 -9.62 37.86 -4.87
N GLY A 266 -10.34 37.22 -3.92
CA GLY A 266 -11.64 36.59 -4.15
C GLY A 266 -11.56 35.18 -4.78
N ALA A 267 -10.46 34.44 -4.63
CA ALA A 267 -10.36 33.10 -5.15
C ALA A 267 -11.41 32.15 -4.53
N ASN A 268 -12.02 31.30 -5.36
CA ASN A 268 -13.03 30.34 -4.92
C ASN A 268 -12.44 29.34 -3.91
N PRO A 269 -13.13 29.02 -2.80
CA PRO A 269 -12.72 28.02 -1.82
C PRO A 269 -12.26 26.68 -2.40
N VAL A 270 -13.00 26.11 -3.35
CA VAL A 270 -12.66 24.85 -4.00
C VAL A 270 -11.35 24.98 -4.78
N ARG A 271 -11.13 26.12 -5.44
CA ARG A 271 -9.88 26.41 -6.15
C ARG A 271 -8.70 26.45 -5.19
N ILE A 272 -8.85 27.09 -4.05
CA ILE A 272 -7.79 27.15 -3.01
C ILE A 272 -7.47 25.74 -2.49
N MET A 273 -8.49 24.94 -2.17
CA MET A 273 -8.29 23.57 -1.70
C MET A 273 -7.54 22.70 -2.73
N ILE A 274 -7.94 22.74 -4.00
CA ILE A 274 -7.38 21.88 -5.04
C ILE A 274 -6.03 22.39 -5.56
N GLN A 275 -5.87 23.69 -5.79
CA GLN A 275 -4.68 24.27 -6.43
C GLN A 275 -3.58 24.66 -5.45
N HIS A 276 -3.91 24.91 -4.19
CA HIS A 276 -2.96 25.40 -3.21
C HIS A 276 -2.78 24.45 -2.03
N ILE A 277 -3.85 23.89 -1.42
CA ILE A 277 -3.71 23.02 -0.26
C ILE A 277 -3.31 21.60 -0.69
N LEU A 278 -4.08 20.99 -1.59
CA LEU A 278 -3.85 19.59 -2.02
C LEU A 278 -2.42 19.32 -2.52
N PRO A 279 -1.80 20.16 -3.38
CA PRO A 279 -0.42 19.89 -3.82
C PRO A 279 0.60 19.94 -2.67
N ASN A 280 0.35 20.74 -1.64
CA ASN A 280 1.24 20.86 -0.50
C ASN A 280 1.08 19.72 0.52
N VAL A 281 -0.08 19.06 0.59
CA VAL A 281 -0.28 17.87 1.44
C VAL A 281 0.09 16.57 0.74
N ILE A 282 0.42 16.58 -0.57
CA ILE A 282 0.68 15.37 -1.34
C ILE A 282 1.85 14.55 -0.78
N ALA A 283 2.88 15.20 -0.24
CA ALA A 283 3.99 14.53 0.40
C ALA A 283 3.52 13.73 1.64
N THR A 284 2.73 14.35 2.49
CA THR A 284 2.11 13.71 3.67
C THR A 284 1.17 12.58 3.25
N TYR A 285 0.37 12.78 2.19
CA TYR A 285 -0.50 11.76 1.61
C TYR A 285 0.28 10.51 1.17
N ILE A 286 1.38 10.67 0.43
CA ILE A 286 2.22 9.56 -0.04
C ILE A 286 2.85 8.82 1.14
N VAL A 287 3.37 9.54 2.13
CA VAL A 287 3.95 8.95 3.35
C VAL A 287 2.90 8.17 4.13
N LEU A 288 1.69 8.73 4.30
CA LEU A 288 0.59 8.00 4.93
C LEU A 288 0.23 6.73 4.18
N MET A 289 0.12 6.78 2.85
CA MET A 289 -0.18 5.60 2.03
C MET A 289 0.83 4.48 2.28
N THR A 290 2.12 4.79 2.31
CA THR A 290 3.16 3.78 2.48
C THR A 290 3.15 3.19 3.89
N ILE A 291 3.08 3.99 4.93
CA ILE A 291 3.09 3.50 6.33
C ILE A 291 1.83 2.68 6.63
N THR A 292 0.66 3.14 6.18
CA THR A 292 -0.60 2.46 6.47
C THR A 292 -0.80 1.18 5.65
N LEU A 293 -0.08 1.00 4.54
CA LEU A 293 -0.17 -0.23 3.74
C LEU A 293 0.31 -1.45 4.53
N GLY A 294 1.43 -1.34 5.24
CA GLY A 294 1.90 -2.40 6.13
C GLY A 294 0.89 -2.74 7.22
N PHE A 295 0.29 -1.71 7.85
CA PHE A 295 -0.76 -1.88 8.84
C PHE A 295 -2.01 -2.58 8.25
N ALA A 296 -2.47 -2.17 7.06
CA ALA A 296 -3.62 -2.76 6.40
C ALA A 296 -3.44 -4.26 6.11
N ILE A 297 -2.25 -4.66 5.63
CA ILE A 297 -1.91 -6.07 5.38
C ILE A 297 -1.95 -6.88 6.69
N VAL A 298 -1.40 -6.35 7.79
CA VAL A 298 -1.42 -7.04 9.08
C VAL A 298 -2.84 -7.19 9.62
N VAL A 299 -3.69 -6.16 9.49
CA VAL A 299 -5.08 -6.23 9.97
C VAL A 299 -5.91 -7.17 9.09
N GLU A 300 -5.72 -7.17 7.75
CA GLU A 300 -6.33 -8.16 6.85
C GLU A 300 -5.96 -9.58 7.27
N ALA A 301 -4.65 -9.84 7.44
CA ALA A 301 -4.17 -11.16 7.86
C ALA A 301 -4.73 -11.57 9.24
N SER A 302 -4.90 -10.61 10.16
CA SER A 302 -5.50 -10.87 11.47
C SER A 302 -6.98 -11.23 11.38
N LEU A 303 -7.76 -10.55 10.51
CA LEU A 303 -9.16 -10.87 10.28
C LEU A 303 -9.32 -12.25 9.65
N SER A 304 -8.52 -12.56 8.64
CA SER A 304 -8.50 -13.85 7.97
C SER A 304 -8.05 -14.97 8.92
N PHE A 305 -7.05 -14.72 9.77
CA PHE A 305 -6.60 -15.64 10.83
C PHE A 305 -7.68 -15.93 11.87
N LEU A 306 -8.59 -15.00 12.13
CA LEU A 306 -9.74 -15.17 13.02
C LEU A 306 -10.95 -15.83 12.33
N GLY A 307 -10.84 -16.17 11.03
CA GLY A 307 -11.89 -16.85 10.28
C GLY A 307 -13.04 -15.94 9.82
N VAL A 308 -12.87 -14.61 9.90
CA VAL A 308 -13.90 -13.62 9.50
C VAL A 308 -13.47 -12.73 8.34
N GLY A 309 -12.37 -13.06 7.68
CA GLY A 309 -11.81 -12.29 6.56
C GLY A 309 -12.44 -12.65 5.22
N VAL A 310 -11.63 -13.28 4.37
CA VAL A 310 -12.06 -13.74 3.04
C VAL A 310 -12.88 -15.02 3.12
N PRO A 311 -13.67 -15.36 2.06
CA PRO A 311 -14.40 -16.62 2.00
C PRO A 311 -13.47 -17.84 2.10
N GLU A 312 -14.02 -18.95 2.62
CA GLU A 312 -13.30 -20.22 2.69
C GLU A 312 -12.80 -20.68 1.30
N GLY A 313 -11.63 -21.30 1.26
CA GLY A 313 -11.00 -21.76 0.03
C GLY A 313 -10.08 -20.73 -0.63
N VAL A 314 -10.41 -19.45 -0.55
CA VAL A 314 -9.61 -18.38 -1.15
C VAL A 314 -8.22 -18.29 -0.50
N PRO A 315 -7.13 -18.41 -1.28
CA PRO A 315 -5.80 -18.35 -0.72
C PRO A 315 -5.44 -16.91 -0.35
N THR A 316 -5.23 -16.62 0.93
CA THR A 316 -4.58 -15.41 1.45
C THR A 316 -3.54 -15.82 2.48
N TRP A 317 -2.56 -14.97 2.73
CA TRP A 317 -1.57 -15.28 3.77
C TRP A 317 -2.21 -15.43 5.15
N GLY A 318 -3.29 -14.66 5.43
CA GLY A 318 -4.04 -14.77 6.68
C GLY A 318 -4.83 -16.07 6.82
N SER A 319 -5.50 -16.53 5.75
CA SER A 319 -6.23 -17.81 5.76
C SER A 319 -5.28 -19.02 5.86
N MET A 320 -4.06 -18.91 5.29
CA MET A 320 -3.02 -19.92 5.46
C MET A 320 -2.54 -20.00 6.92
N LEU A 321 -2.41 -18.87 7.61
CA LEU A 321 -2.09 -18.83 9.04
C LEU A 321 -3.21 -19.45 9.90
N GLU A 322 -4.48 -19.24 9.54
CA GLU A 322 -5.62 -19.84 10.21
C GLU A 322 -5.56 -21.37 10.15
N ILE A 323 -5.33 -21.92 8.95
CA ILE A 323 -5.17 -23.37 8.75
C ILE A 323 -3.96 -23.89 9.55
N GLY A 324 -2.83 -23.20 9.46
CA GLY A 324 -1.58 -23.59 10.14
C GLY A 324 -1.69 -23.57 11.66
N ARG A 325 -2.46 -22.64 12.22
CA ARG A 325 -2.67 -22.51 13.68
C ARG A 325 -3.19 -23.79 14.31
N ALA A 326 -4.12 -24.46 13.63
CA ALA A 326 -4.72 -25.68 14.14
C ALA A 326 -3.75 -26.89 14.18
N HIS A 327 -2.62 -26.79 13.50
CA HIS A 327 -1.64 -27.88 13.33
C HIS A 327 -0.21 -27.44 13.66
N ILE A 328 -0.03 -26.39 14.47
CA ILE A 328 1.27 -25.76 14.71
C ILE A 328 2.28 -26.69 15.37
N ASP A 329 1.82 -27.56 16.25
CA ASP A 329 2.68 -28.48 17.00
C ASP A 329 3.32 -29.56 16.10
N GLU A 330 2.62 -29.97 15.05
CA GLU A 330 3.08 -31.06 14.15
C GLU A 330 3.61 -30.50 12.82
N GLN A 331 3.02 -29.39 12.33
CA GLN A 331 3.20 -28.89 10.97
C GLN A 331 3.55 -27.39 10.97
N GLY A 332 4.56 -26.98 11.77
CA GLY A 332 4.92 -25.57 11.99
C GLY A 332 5.21 -24.77 10.72
N TRP A 333 5.63 -25.42 9.63
CA TRP A 333 5.91 -24.72 8.35
C TRP A 333 4.67 -24.06 7.73
N LEU A 334 3.46 -24.58 8.01
CA LEU A 334 2.21 -23.98 7.54
C LEU A 334 1.96 -22.57 8.09
N VAL A 335 2.58 -22.23 9.23
CA VAL A 335 2.55 -20.89 9.83
C VAL A 335 3.78 -20.09 9.42
N VAL A 336 4.95 -20.72 9.35
CA VAL A 336 6.22 -20.05 9.11
C VAL A 336 6.28 -19.40 7.73
N PHE A 337 5.89 -20.10 6.66
CA PHE A 337 5.98 -19.55 5.31
C PHE A 337 5.06 -18.34 5.06
N PRO A 338 3.76 -18.37 5.37
CA PRO A 338 2.92 -17.17 5.22
C PRO A 338 3.32 -16.06 6.20
N GLY A 339 3.78 -16.40 7.41
CA GLY A 339 4.30 -15.43 8.36
C GLY A 339 5.53 -14.67 7.84
N ILE A 340 6.48 -15.38 7.20
CA ILE A 340 7.64 -14.76 6.56
C ILE A 340 7.21 -13.88 5.39
N ALA A 341 6.24 -14.31 4.57
CA ALA A 341 5.74 -13.50 3.46
C ALA A 341 5.13 -12.18 3.92
N ILE A 342 4.25 -12.23 4.94
CA ILE A 342 3.67 -11.03 5.55
C ILE A 342 4.77 -10.13 6.10
N ALA A 343 5.68 -10.67 6.91
CA ALA A 343 6.78 -9.91 7.51
C ALA A 343 7.66 -9.25 6.45
N ALA A 344 8.06 -9.97 5.41
CA ALA A 344 8.90 -9.45 4.33
C ALA A 344 8.24 -8.27 3.63
N VAL A 345 6.94 -8.35 3.28
CA VAL A 345 6.23 -7.28 2.60
C VAL A 345 6.00 -6.09 3.53
N VAL A 346 5.62 -6.32 4.79
CA VAL A 346 5.41 -5.25 5.78
C VAL A 346 6.71 -4.49 6.04
N PHE A 347 7.83 -5.17 6.23
CA PHE A 347 9.13 -4.51 6.37
C PHE A 347 9.51 -3.75 5.10
N ALA A 348 9.30 -4.34 3.92
CA ALA A 348 9.60 -3.72 2.64
C ALA A 348 8.85 -2.41 2.44
N VAL A 349 7.56 -2.40 2.73
CA VAL A 349 6.70 -1.21 2.62
C VAL A 349 7.11 -0.13 3.62
N ASN A 350 7.42 -0.49 4.87
CA ASN A 350 7.88 0.45 5.88
C ASN A 350 9.23 1.08 5.49
N PHE A 351 10.22 0.28 5.06
CA PHE A 351 11.51 0.81 4.60
C PHE A 351 11.37 1.72 3.38
N LEU A 352 10.48 1.36 2.44
CA LEU A 352 10.20 2.22 1.30
C LEU A 352 9.52 3.52 1.75
N GLY A 353 8.57 3.45 2.67
CA GLY A 353 7.87 4.60 3.24
C GLY A 353 8.82 5.59 3.91
N ASP A 354 9.74 5.09 4.74
CA ASP A 354 10.77 5.90 5.38
C ASP A 354 11.71 6.55 4.35
N GLY A 355 12.11 5.79 3.32
CA GLY A 355 12.93 6.32 2.23
C GLY A 355 12.22 7.40 1.41
N LEU A 356 10.93 7.24 1.14
CA LEU A 356 10.12 8.25 0.44
C LEU A 356 9.91 9.50 1.30
N ARG A 357 9.65 9.35 2.59
CA ARG A 357 9.53 10.46 3.52
C ARG A 357 10.78 11.33 3.50
N ASP A 358 11.97 10.72 3.59
CA ASP A 358 13.25 11.44 3.59
C ASP A 358 13.51 12.18 2.25
N VAL A 359 13.03 11.64 1.13
CA VAL A 359 13.17 12.27 -0.19
C VAL A 359 12.17 13.41 -0.39
N LEU A 360 10.96 13.26 0.18
CA LEU A 360 9.86 14.22 0.02
C LEU A 360 9.92 15.35 1.06
N ASP A 361 10.64 15.20 2.19
CA ASP A 361 10.76 16.23 3.21
C ASP A 361 11.75 17.34 2.74
N PRO A 362 11.26 18.58 2.47
CA PRO A 362 12.12 19.69 2.03
C PRO A 362 13.15 20.11 3.08
N ARG A 363 12.87 19.86 4.37
CA ARG A 363 13.73 20.27 5.49
C ARG A 363 15.03 19.48 5.57
N LEU A 364 15.08 18.30 4.95
CA LEU A 364 16.27 17.44 4.92
C LEU A 364 17.19 17.72 3.74
N ARG A 365 16.80 18.59 2.81
CA ARG A 365 17.59 18.93 1.61
C ARG A 365 18.74 19.90 1.89
N GLY A 366 18.80 20.53 3.05
CA GLY A 366 19.81 21.54 3.44
C GLY A 366 20.96 21.04 4.31
N ARG A 367 21.08 19.70 4.54
CA ARG A 367 22.20 19.14 5.32
C ARG A 367 23.05 18.17 4.51
#